data_af51a300f77ea36b629139c7cbb90f21
#
_entry.id   af51a300f77ea36b629139c7cbb90f21
#
_cell.length_a   1.000
_cell.length_b   1.000
_cell.length_c   1.000
_cell.angle_alpha   90.00
_cell.angle_beta   90.00
_cell.angle_gamma   90.00
#
_symmetry.space_group_name_H-M   'P 1'
#
loop_
_entity.id
_entity.type
_entity.pdbx_description
1 polymer ?
#
loop_
_entity_poly.entity_id
_entity_poly.type
_entity_poly.pdbx_seq_one_letter_code
_entity_poly.pdbx_strand_id
1 'polypeptide(L)'
;MNDECVFAAALSAVPRLGTRRLSAMLAVQSPSKAMKMLGREAPGVQEIAAMKRKLEDGEMSVSYVGAHDYPALLLDDVARPSVLFYRGDLNVLQQRRVGIVGTRSATAAGRYMASHLAYDLSEQGVAIVSGLARGIDAWAHKGVLLALDRDNKSHDSKISARDSHCGQAIAIVASGLDVTYPKENTELWKFVAENGLLVSESPPGTMPEAFRFPLRNRILAALSEVLVVIESHAKGGSMITVEEAQRRDITVMAVPGSPRALSSAGTNLLLQQGCAPVVDATDVMVALGLDNRRNHPQVFDSRRTPSAQDQELISHMQGEAVTLDQLLMRTSTDLVQTALALGRLESEGWVVNNAGWWEVLGRGC
;
A
#
# COMPACT_ATOMS: atom_id res chain seq x y z
N MET A 1 25.69 -10.21 -10.11
CA MET A 1 25.11 -8.92 -10.63
C MET A 1 25.90 -8.49 -11.86
N ASN A 2 25.22 -8.01 -12.91
CA ASN A 2 25.86 -7.52 -14.13
C ASN A 2 26.59 -6.18 -13.83
N ASP A 3 27.80 -5.98 -14.39
CA ASP A 3 28.58 -4.76 -14.17
C ASP A 3 27.83 -3.48 -14.64
N GLU A 4 27.03 -3.56 -15.70
CA GLU A 4 26.21 -2.43 -16.17
C GLU A 4 25.19 -1.97 -15.11
N CYS A 5 24.61 -2.89 -14.32
CA CYS A 5 23.71 -2.56 -13.20
C CYS A 5 24.47 -1.81 -12.10
N VAL A 6 25.70 -2.24 -11.79
CA VAL A 6 26.55 -1.56 -10.80
C VAL A 6 26.92 -0.16 -11.26
N PHE A 7 27.24 0.00 -12.55
CA PHE A 7 27.53 1.31 -13.13
C PHE A 7 26.31 2.24 -13.12
N ALA A 8 25.11 1.73 -13.46
CA ALA A 8 23.87 2.48 -13.37
C ALA A 8 23.59 2.94 -11.92
N ALA A 9 23.76 2.05 -10.95
CA ALA A 9 23.63 2.36 -9.53
C ALA A 9 24.64 3.43 -9.08
N ALA A 10 25.90 3.30 -9.45
CA ALA A 10 26.94 4.27 -9.11
C ALA A 10 26.66 5.65 -9.74
N LEU A 11 26.20 5.68 -11.00
CA LEU A 11 25.81 6.92 -11.69
C LEU A 11 24.64 7.62 -10.98
N SER A 12 23.66 6.87 -10.48
CA SER A 12 22.51 7.45 -9.76
C SER A 12 22.89 8.12 -8.43
N ALA A 13 24.04 7.75 -7.87
CA ALA A 13 24.56 8.31 -6.63
C ALA A 13 25.46 9.55 -6.84
N VAL A 14 25.76 9.91 -8.09
CA VAL A 14 26.64 11.07 -8.41
C VAL A 14 25.94 12.37 -8.01
N PRO A 15 26.51 13.16 -7.09
CA PRO A 15 25.98 14.48 -6.76
C PRO A 15 25.88 15.35 -8.02
N ARG A 16 24.78 16.08 -8.19
CA ARG A 16 24.54 17.01 -9.31
C ARG A 16 24.26 16.36 -10.67
N LEU A 17 24.29 15.05 -10.82
CA LEU A 17 23.89 14.39 -12.09
C LEU A 17 22.38 14.35 -12.19
N GLY A 18 21.53 14.95 -11.65
CA GLY A 18 20.07 15.00 -11.67
C GLY A 18 19.39 13.91 -12.53
N THR A 19 18.23 13.46 -12.09
CA THR A 19 17.50 12.35 -12.72
C THR A 19 17.22 12.56 -14.22
N ARG A 20 16.92 13.80 -14.65
CA ARG A 20 16.71 14.12 -16.08
C ARG A 20 17.94 13.85 -16.96
N ARG A 21 19.13 14.32 -16.51
CA ARG A 21 20.38 14.13 -17.27
C ARG A 21 20.74 12.64 -17.32
N LEU A 22 20.62 11.95 -16.20
CA LEU A 22 20.86 10.51 -16.13
C LEU A 22 19.90 9.72 -17.01
N SER A 23 18.59 10.04 -16.98
CA SER A 23 17.60 9.39 -17.85
C SER A 23 17.90 9.58 -19.33
N ALA A 24 18.25 10.81 -19.74
CA ALA A 24 18.62 11.08 -21.14
C ALA A 24 19.87 10.31 -21.57
N MET A 25 20.86 10.16 -20.69
CA MET A 25 22.08 9.40 -20.98
C MET A 25 21.79 7.91 -21.14
N LEU A 26 21.04 7.31 -20.19
CA LEU A 26 20.74 5.87 -20.19
C LEU A 26 19.75 5.46 -21.27
N ALA A 27 18.93 6.40 -21.78
CA ALA A 27 18.02 6.12 -22.89
C ALA A 27 18.71 5.84 -24.22
N VAL A 28 19.93 6.34 -24.42
CA VAL A 28 20.66 6.25 -25.70
C VAL A 28 21.95 5.44 -25.63
N GLN A 29 22.41 5.09 -24.42
CA GLN A 29 23.67 4.37 -24.26
C GLN A 29 23.75 3.57 -22.97
N SER A 30 24.65 2.57 -22.96
CA SER A 30 24.87 1.76 -21.76
C SER A 30 25.48 2.57 -20.60
N PRO A 31 25.25 2.17 -19.35
CA PRO A 31 25.88 2.78 -18.18
C PRO A 31 27.41 2.92 -18.29
N SER A 32 28.08 1.90 -18.79
CA SER A 32 29.56 1.96 -19.01
C SER A 32 29.99 3.05 -19.98
N LYS A 33 29.21 3.31 -21.04
CA LYS A 33 29.47 4.42 -21.97
C LYS A 33 29.13 5.76 -21.32
N ALA A 34 28.06 5.84 -20.57
CA ALA A 34 27.67 7.04 -19.81
C ALA A 34 28.75 7.44 -18.80
N MET A 35 29.38 6.46 -18.11
CA MET A 35 30.56 6.67 -17.26
C MET A 35 31.71 7.33 -18.00
N LYS A 36 32.03 6.80 -19.19
CA LYS A 36 33.13 7.36 -20.00
C LYS A 36 32.86 8.81 -20.46
N MET A 37 31.61 9.13 -20.77
CA MET A 37 31.21 10.50 -21.15
C MET A 37 31.30 11.50 -20.01
N LEU A 38 31.02 11.08 -18.77
CA LEU A 38 31.17 11.95 -17.60
C LEU A 38 32.64 12.25 -17.27
N GLY A 39 33.59 11.43 -17.72
CA GLY A 39 35.00 11.63 -17.51
C GLY A 39 35.37 11.82 -16.03
N ARG A 40 35.81 13.01 -15.63
CA ARG A 40 36.20 13.30 -14.24
C ARG A 40 35.02 13.39 -13.26
N GLU A 41 33.79 13.57 -13.76
CA GLU A 41 32.58 13.58 -12.93
C GLU A 41 32.08 12.16 -12.66
N ALA A 42 32.59 11.14 -13.35
CA ALA A 42 32.21 9.75 -13.18
C ALA A 42 32.69 9.19 -11.82
N PRO A 43 31.90 8.28 -11.20
CA PRO A 43 32.35 7.57 -10.00
C PRO A 43 33.69 6.85 -10.22
N GLY A 44 34.59 6.98 -9.26
CA GLY A 44 35.88 6.28 -9.28
C GLY A 44 35.76 4.78 -8.97
N VAL A 45 36.85 4.05 -9.19
CA VAL A 45 36.89 2.59 -8.96
C VAL A 45 36.47 2.21 -7.53
N GLN A 46 36.90 2.99 -6.53
CA GLN A 46 36.55 2.75 -5.11
C GLN A 46 35.07 2.95 -4.84
N GLU A 47 34.44 3.98 -5.44
CA GLU A 47 33.01 4.27 -5.29
C GLU A 47 32.15 3.19 -5.95
N ILE A 48 32.56 2.71 -7.13
CA ILE A 48 31.91 1.59 -7.83
C ILE A 48 32.01 0.31 -6.99
N ALA A 49 33.19 0.00 -6.46
CA ALA A 49 33.39 -1.17 -5.60
C ALA A 49 32.60 -1.07 -4.29
N ALA A 50 32.47 0.12 -3.71
CA ALA A 50 31.65 0.36 -2.53
C ALA A 50 30.14 0.19 -2.84
N MET A 51 29.69 0.70 -4.01
CA MET A 51 28.32 0.50 -4.47
C MET A 51 27.99 -0.99 -4.65
N LYS A 52 28.88 -1.72 -5.33
CA LYS A 52 28.71 -3.16 -5.52
C LYS A 52 28.56 -3.91 -4.21
N ARG A 53 29.42 -3.63 -3.22
CA ARG A 53 29.30 -4.23 -1.87
C ARG A 53 27.97 -3.91 -1.21
N LYS A 54 27.53 -2.64 -1.22
CA LYS A 54 26.24 -2.27 -0.64
C LYS A 54 25.05 -3.00 -1.27
N LEU A 55 25.09 -3.23 -2.58
CA LEU A 55 24.07 -3.97 -3.30
C LEU A 55 24.07 -5.45 -2.91
N GLU A 56 25.26 -6.06 -2.82
CA GLU A 56 25.45 -7.46 -2.44
C GLU A 56 25.06 -7.69 -0.97
N ASP A 57 25.57 -6.88 -0.04
CA ASP A 57 25.26 -6.97 1.40
C ASP A 57 23.77 -6.73 1.70
N GLY A 58 23.11 -5.89 0.91
CA GLY A 58 21.69 -5.56 1.04
C GLY A 58 20.76 -6.48 0.22
N GLU A 59 21.29 -7.49 -0.47
CA GLU A 59 20.53 -8.35 -1.40
C GLU A 59 19.67 -7.54 -2.37
N MET A 60 20.23 -6.44 -2.87
CA MET A 60 19.54 -5.52 -3.77
C MET A 60 19.89 -5.80 -5.22
N SER A 61 18.88 -5.83 -6.05
CA SER A 61 18.99 -5.85 -7.50
C SER A 61 18.78 -4.46 -8.08
N VAL A 62 19.27 -4.26 -9.30
CA VAL A 62 19.20 -2.98 -9.99
C VAL A 62 18.73 -3.19 -11.42
N SER A 63 17.74 -2.42 -11.82
CA SER A 63 17.35 -2.25 -13.22
C SER A 63 17.43 -0.78 -13.61
N TYR A 64 17.60 -0.49 -14.89
CA TYR A 64 17.77 0.88 -15.40
C TYR A 64 17.13 1.03 -16.79
N VAL A 65 16.81 2.24 -17.17
CA VAL A 65 16.25 2.53 -18.51
C VAL A 65 17.18 2.01 -19.61
N GLY A 66 16.68 1.08 -20.43
CA GLY A 66 17.45 0.39 -21.47
C GLY A 66 17.95 -1.01 -21.06
N ALA A 67 17.77 -1.44 -19.80
CA ALA A 67 17.95 -2.83 -19.41
C ALA A 67 16.76 -3.69 -19.85
N HIS A 68 17.02 -4.97 -20.14
CA HIS A 68 15.98 -5.89 -20.61
C HIS A 68 14.91 -6.20 -19.54
N ASP A 69 15.26 -6.08 -18.27
CA ASP A 69 14.41 -6.29 -17.10
C ASP A 69 13.77 -5.01 -16.57
N TYR A 70 13.98 -3.87 -17.25
CA TYR A 70 13.32 -2.63 -16.82
C TYR A 70 11.80 -2.74 -17.02
N PRO A 71 10.99 -2.39 -15.99
CA PRO A 71 9.55 -2.57 -16.07
C PRO A 71 8.92 -1.84 -17.26
N ALA A 72 8.30 -2.60 -18.18
CA ALA A 72 7.65 -2.04 -19.37
C ALA A 72 6.61 -0.97 -19.04
N LEU A 73 5.90 -1.15 -17.91
CA LEU A 73 4.92 -0.21 -17.39
C LEU A 73 5.44 1.21 -17.14
N LEU A 74 6.75 1.34 -16.90
CA LEU A 74 7.39 2.62 -16.63
C LEU A 74 8.06 3.23 -17.86
N LEU A 75 8.16 2.51 -18.98
CA LEU A 75 8.91 2.99 -20.16
C LEU A 75 8.30 4.26 -20.76
N ASP A 76 6.97 4.32 -20.80
CA ASP A 76 6.24 5.45 -21.40
C ASP A 76 5.93 6.56 -20.38
N ASP A 77 6.24 6.35 -19.11
CA ASP A 77 6.03 7.38 -18.09
C ASP A 77 7.02 8.55 -18.26
N VAL A 78 6.49 9.77 -18.41
CA VAL A 78 7.28 11.00 -18.61
C VAL A 78 8.25 11.26 -17.45
N ALA A 79 7.88 10.79 -16.25
CA ALA A 79 8.65 10.95 -15.04
C ALA A 79 9.24 9.63 -14.53
N ARG A 80 9.51 8.67 -15.45
CA ARG A 80 10.08 7.37 -15.11
C ARG A 80 11.41 7.49 -14.34
N PRO A 81 11.65 6.61 -13.35
CA PRO A 81 12.94 6.54 -12.69
C PRO A 81 14.01 6.04 -13.64
N SER A 82 15.19 6.69 -13.65
CA SER A 82 16.31 6.28 -14.51
C SER A 82 16.92 4.96 -14.09
N VAL A 83 16.93 4.71 -12.78
CA VAL A 83 17.46 3.52 -12.12
C VAL A 83 16.47 3.10 -11.05
N LEU A 84 16.19 1.81 -10.98
CA LEU A 84 15.37 1.19 -9.94
C LEU A 84 16.23 0.23 -9.12
N PHE A 85 16.17 0.39 -7.82
CA PHE A 85 16.68 -0.56 -6.84
C PHE A 85 15.49 -1.40 -6.37
N TYR A 86 15.66 -2.72 -6.29
CA TYR A 86 14.57 -3.57 -5.84
C TYR A 86 15.07 -4.78 -5.04
N ARG A 87 14.21 -5.29 -4.18
CA ARG A 87 14.31 -6.59 -3.49
C ARG A 87 13.02 -7.35 -3.72
N GLY A 88 13.13 -8.65 -3.92
CA GLY A 88 11.99 -9.50 -4.27
C GLY A 88 11.94 -9.81 -5.76
N ASP A 89 10.75 -10.03 -6.29
CA ASP A 89 10.55 -10.50 -7.66
C ASP A 89 9.84 -9.44 -8.53
N LEU A 90 10.50 -8.98 -9.61
CA LEU A 90 9.90 -8.05 -10.58
C LEU A 90 8.68 -8.65 -11.31
N ASN A 91 8.55 -9.98 -11.37
CA ASN A 91 7.39 -10.63 -11.99
C ASN A 91 6.08 -10.30 -11.28
N VAL A 92 6.12 -9.86 -10.03
CA VAL A 92 4.93 -9.33 -9.31
C VAL A 92 4.26 -8.20 -10.09
N LEU A 93 5.02 -7.44 -10.88
CA LEU A 93 4.49 -6.38 -11.73
C LEU A 93 3.65 -6.89 -12.92
N GLN A 94 3.60 -8.20 -13.17
CA GLN A 94 2.71 -8.81 -14.16
C GLN A 94 1.29 -9.05 -13.63
N GLN A 95 1.11 -9.05 -12.31
CA GLN A 95 -0.21 -9.15 -11.68
C GLN A 95 -1.02 -7.87 -11.95
N ARG A 96 -2.36 -7.94 -11.83
CA ARG A 96 -3.20 -6.75 -11.78
C ARG A 96 -2.88 -5.99 -10.49
N ARG A 97 -2.91 -4.68 -10.51
CA ARG A 97 -2.32 -3.86 -9.42
C ARG A 97 -3.26 -2.75 -8.98
N VAL A 98 -3.46 -2.68 -7.66
CA VAL A 98 -4.25 -1.61 -7.02
C VAL A 98 -3.36 -0.84 -6.06
N GLY A 99 -3.28 0.47 -6.26
CA GLY A 99 -2.69 1.39 -5.31
C GLY A 99 -3.64 1.63 -4.14
N ILE A 100 -3.19 1.39 -2.90
CA ILE A 100 -3.96 1.75 -1.69
C ILE A 100 -3.14 2.76 -0.91
N VAL A 101 -3.71 3.96 -0.72
CA VAL A 101 -3.04 5.07 -0.04
C VAL A 101 -3.97 5.77 0.95
N GLY A 102 -3.37 6.56 1.87
CA GLY A 102 -4.16 7.36 2.78
C GLY A 102 -3.34 8.07 3.85
N THR A 103 -4.01 8.49 4.90
CA THR A 103 -3.42 9.22 6.01
C THR A 103 -2.45 8.35 6.82
N ARG A 104 -1.40 8.99 7.35
CA ARG A 104 -0.46 8.35 8.29
C ARG A 104 -1.07 8.16 9.69
N SER A 105 -2.08 8.95 10.03
CA SER A 105 -2.82 8.89 11.30
C SER A 105 -4.19 8.26 11.08
N ALA A 106 -4.21 7.03 10.57
CA ALA A 106 -5.42 6.31 10.25
C ALA A 106 -6.27 6.00 11.50
N THR A 107 -7.58 6.15 11.36
CA THR A 107 -8.56 5.72 12.37
C THR A 107 -8.59 4.19 12.47
N ALA A 108 -9.25 3.64 13.48
CA ALA A 108 -9.47 2.20 13.57
C ALA A 108 -10.26 1.68 12.36
N ALA A 109 -11.32 2.40 11.96
CA ALA A 109 -12.12 2.09 10.77
C ALA A 109 -11.28 2.12 9.48
N GLY A 110 -10.46 3.16 9.29
CA GLY A 110 -9.58 3.26 8.14
C GLY A 110 -8.52 2.16 8.07
N ARG A 111 -7.96 1.76 9.22
CA ARG A 111 -7.03 0.63 9.31
C ARG A 111 -7.69 -0.69 8.94
N TYR A 112 -8.89 -0.93 9.47
CA TYR A 112 -9.69 -2.10 9.15
C TYR A 112 -10.00 -2.14 7.66
N MET A 113 -10.54 -1.04 7.10
CA MET A 113 -10.89 -0.95 5.69
C MET A 113 -9.68 -1.18 4.77
N ALA A 114 -8.52 -0.58 5.09
CA ALA A 114 -7.29 -0.77 4.31
C ALA A 114 -6.81 -2.22 4.32
N SER A 115 -6.83 -2.88 5.49
CA SER A 115 -6.40 -4.26 5.65
C SER A 115 -7.39 -5.23 5.00
N HIS A 116 -8.69 -5.02 5.18
CA HIS A 116 -9.73 -5.90 4.64
C HIS A 116 -9.80 -5.82 3.12
N LEU A 117 -9.83 -4.61 2.57
CA LEU A 117 -9.81 -4.40 1.13
C LEU A 117 -8.57 -5.02 0.47
N ALA A 118 -7.40 -4.81 1.07
CA ALA A 118 -6.15 -5.39 0.57
C ALA A 118 -6.13 -6.91 0.65
N TYR A 119 -6.69 -7.48 1.73
CA TYR A 119 -6.85 -8.91 1.92
C TYR A 119 -7.73 -9.52 0.82
N ASP A 120 -8.94 -8.98 0.62
CA ASP A 120 -9.90 -9.49 -0.36
C ASP A 120 -9.36 -9.39 -1.79
N LEU A 121 -8.73 -8.26 -2.15
CA LEU A 121 -8.10 -8.07 -3.45
C LEU A 121 -6.93 -9.04 -3.65
N SER A 122 -6.11 -9.26 -2.62
CA SER A 122 -5.00 -10.21 -2.67
C SER A 122 -5.49 -11.63 -2.90
N GLU A 123 -6.56 -12.08 -2.23
CA GLU A 123 -7.16 -13.40 -2.47
C GLU A 123 -7.67 -13.58 -3.91
N GLN A 124 -7.97 -12.49 -4.60
CA GLN A 124 -8.35 -12.49 -6.03
C GLN A 124 -7.15 -12.35 -6.99
N GLY A 125 -5.93 -12.48 -6.50
CA GLY A 125 -4.72 -12.40 -7.30
C GLY A 125 -4.31 -10.98 -7.70
N VAL A 126 -4.86 -9.95 -7.03
CA VAL A 126 -4.55 -8.54 -7.30
C VAL A 126 -3.43 -8.06 -6.36
N ALA A 127 -2.31 -7.63 -6.93
CA ALA A 127 -1.19 -7.09 -6.16
C ALA A 127 -1.53 -5.70 -5.59
N ILE A 128 -1.06 -5.44 -4.37
CA ILE A 128 -1.32 -4.19 -3.66
C ILE A 128 -0.08 -3.32 -3.67
N VAL A 129 -0.19 -2.16 -4.32
CA VAL A 129 0.86 -1.13 -4.40
C VAL A 129 0.66 -0.11 -3.30
N SER A 130 1.65 0.08 -2.43
CA SER A 130 1.58 1.11 -1.41
C SER A 130 2.97 1.61 -1.01
N GLY A 131 3.03 2.52 -0.02
CA GLY A 131 4.26 3.23 0.29
C GLY A 131 4.97 2.81 1.57
N LEU A 132 4.52 1.76 2.27
CA LEU A 132 5.05 1.33 3.57
C LEU A 132 5.10 2.43 4.64
N ALA A 133 4.40 3.55 4.44
CA ALA A 133 4.28 4.60 5.46
C ALA A 133 3.43 4.11 6.65
N ARG A 134 3.42 4.91 7.74
CA ARG A 134 2.48 4.70 8.84
C ARG A 134 1.03 4.76 8.33
N GLY A 135 0.10 4.23 9.09
CA GLY A 135 -1.32 4.33 8.81
C GLY A 135 -1.77 3.44 7.67
N ILE A 136 -2.51 3.99 6.72
CA ILE A 136 -3.19 3.23 5.65
C ILE A 136 -2.22 2.33 4.87
N ASP A 137 -1.08 2.85 4.45
CA ASP A 137 -0.09 2.10 3.66
C ASP A 137 0.36 0.81 4.37
N ALA A 138 0.71 0.91 5.65
CA ALA A 138 1.13 -0.26 6.43
C ALA A 138 -0.01 -1.27 6.61
N TRP A 139 -1.24 -0.80 6.80
CA TRP A 139 -2.38 -1.70 6.99
C TRP A 139 -2.80 -2.37 5.68
N ALA A 140 -2.65 -1.72 4.53
CA ALA A 140 -2.82 -2.35 3.24
C ALA A 140 -1.85 -3.54 3.05
N HIS A 141 -0.56 -3.36 3.34
CA HIS A 141 0.39 -4.48 3.25
C HIS A 141 0.17 -5.56 4.30
N LYS A 142 -0.36 -5.22 5.50
CA LYS A 142 -0.78 -6.22 6.49
C LYS A 142 -1.93 -7.08 5.99
N GLY A 143 -2.86 -6.51 5.21
CA GLY A 143 -3.93 -7.28 4.57
C GLY A 143 -3.38 -8.34 3.63
N VAL A 144 -2.39 -8.00 2.80
CA VAL A 144 -1.71 -8.97 1.92
C VAL A 144 -1.00 -10.06 2.72
N LEU A 145 -0.31 -9.69 3.83
CA LEU A 145 0.33 -10.66 4.72
C LEU A 145 -0.68 -11.68 5.26
N LEU A 146 -1.85 -11.21 5.69
CA LEU A 146 -2.91 -12.08 6.19
C LEU A 146 -3.47 -13.03 5.13
N ALA A 147 -3.61 -12.56 3.88
CA ALA A 147 -4.06 -13.39 2.75
C ALA A 147 -3.05 -14.51 2.46
N LEU A 148 -1.76 -14.18 2.38
CA LEU A 148 -0.69 -15.16 2.16
C LEU A 148 -0.54 -16.15 3.33
N ASP A 149 -0.68 -15.71 4.57
CA ASP A 149 -0.67 -16.59 5.75
C ASP A 149 -1.82 -17.60 5.74
N ARG A 150 -3.00 -17.17 5.25
CA ARG A 150 -4.16 -18.07 5.11
C ARG A 150 -3.94 -19.08 4.00
N ASP A 151 -3.46 -18.66 2.84
CA ASP A 151 -3.14 -19.52 1.71
C ASP A 151 -2.14 -20.60 2.11
N ASN A 152 -1.07 -20.23 2.81
CA ASN A 152 -0.07 -21.17 3.36
C ASN A 152 -0.64 -22.17 4.36
N LYS A 153 -1.68 -21.80 5.15
CA LYS A 153 -2.31 -22.71 6.11
C LYS A 153 -3.31 -23.66 5.46
N SER A 154 -3.89 -23.29 4.32
CA SER A 154 -4.83 -24.13 3.57
C SER A 154 -4.14 -25.24 2.79
N HIS A 155 -2.84 -25.13 2.56
CA HIS A 155 -2.03 -26.12 1.89
C HIS A 155 -1.06 -26.74 2.90
N ASP A 156 -0.99 -28.09 2.98
CA ASP A 156 -0.13 -28.85 3.91
C ASP A 156 1.39 -28.64 3.68
N SER A 157 1.79 -27.90 2.69
CA SER A 157 3.17 -27.51 2.37
C SER A 157 3.30 -26.00 2.37
N LYS A 158 4.40 -25.45 2.93
CA LYS A 158 4.75 -24.04 2.76
C LYS A 158 4.91 -23.73 1.28
N ILE A 159 3.88 -23.11 0.70
CA ILE A 159 3.92 -22.62 -0.67
C ILE A 159 4.79 -21.36 -0.65
N SER A 160 5.74 -21.26 -1.58
CA SER A 160 6.43 -19.99 -1.82
C SER A 160 5.40 -18.93 -2.21
N ALA A 161 5.56 -17.69 -1.76
CA ALA A 161 4.70 -16.59 -2.20
C ALA A 161 4.63 -16.45 -3.73
N ARG A 162 5.64 -16.96 -4.46
CA ARG A 162 5.67 -17.01 -5.92
C ARG A 162 4.71 -18.04 -6.53
N ASP A 163 4.38 -19.08 -5.78
CA ASP A 163 3.50 -20.17 -6.22
C ASP A 163 2.07 -19.97 -5.68
N SER A 164 1.87 -18.96 -4.82
CA SER A 164 0.57 -18.58 -4.29
C SER A 164 -0.31 -17.95 -5.37
N HIS A 165 -1.61 -18.23 -5.32
CA HIS A 165 -2.61 -17.57 -6.15
C HIS A 165 -2.90 -16.13 -5.69
N CYS A 166 -2.49 -15.78 -4.47
CA CYS A 166 -2.72 -14.46 -3.90
C CYS A 166 -1.91 -13.36 -4.60
N GLY A 167 -2.51 -12.19 -4.71
CA GLY A 167 -1.81 -10.98 -5.11
C GLY A 167 -0.76 -10.57 -4.07
N GLN A 168 0.40 -10.13 -4.53
CA GLN A 168 1.55 -9.85 -3.68
C GLN A 168 1.62 -8.35 -3.32
N ALA A 169 2.43 -8.04 -2.30
CA ALA A 169 2.70 -6.68 -1.89
C ALA A 169 3.79 -6.03 -2.74
N ILE A 170 3.52 -4.83 -3.26
CA ILE A 170 4.49 -3.98 -3.96
C ILE A 170 4.68 -2.71 -3.14
N ALA A 171 5.82 -2.57 -2.50
CA ALA A 171 6.11 -1.40 -1.70
C ALA A 171 7.08 -0.45 -2.41
N ILE A 172 6.64 0.78 -2.62
CA ILE A 172 7.50 1.82 -3.16
C ILE A 172 7.98 2.69 -1.99
N VAL A 173 9.28 2.85 -1.82
CA VAL A 173 9.84 3.57 -0.67
C VAL A 173 10.65 4.79 -1.08
N ALA A 174 10.81 5.75 -0.17
CA ALA A 174 11.46 7.03 -0.43
C ALA A 174 12.92 7.08 0.04
N SER A 175 13.38 6.03 0.73
CA SER A 175 14.76 5.85 1.20
C SER A 175 15.50 4.81 0.35
N GLY A 176 16.80 4.66 0.55
CA GLY A 176 17.53 3.47 0.09
C GLY A 176 16.93 2.20 0.70
N LEU A 177 17.02 1.07 0.00
CA LEU A 177 16.43 -0.19 0.47
C LEU A 177 17.12 -0.78 1.70
N ASP A 178 18.29 -0.31 2.03
CA ASP A 178 19.06 -0.59 3.26
C ASP A 178 18.65 0.30 4.45
N VAL A 179 17.79 1.30 4.22
CA VAL A 179 17.34 2.25 5.24
C VAL A 179 15.85 2.08 5.49
N THR A 180 15.50 1.22 6.44
CA THR A 180 14.10 0.97 6.81
C THR A 180 13.45 2.20 7.44
N TYR A 181 12.36 2.66 6.85
CA TYR A 181 11.57 3.76 7.35
C TYR A 181 10.07 3.59 7.05
N PRO A 182 9.18 3.79 8.06
CA PRO A 182 9.49 4.03 9.47
C PRO A 182 9.98 2.75 10.19
N LYS A 183 10.75 2.91 11.27
CA LYS A 183 11.34 1.77 11.99
C LYS A 183 10.31 0.79 12.57
N GLU A 184 9.12 1.26 12.92
CA GLU A 184 8.03 0.43 13.42
C GLU A 184 7.49 -0.56 12.37
N ASN A 185 7.74 -0.34 11.09
CA ASN A 185 7.34 -1.22 9.99
C ASN A 185 8.46 -2.19 9.56
N THR A 186 9.50 -2.40 10.40
CA THR A 186 10.67 -3.24 10.04
C THR A 186 10.27 -4.66 9.66
N GLU A 187 9.39 -5.30 10.40
CA GLU A 187 8.94 -6.66 10.09
C GLU A 187 8.11 -6.71 8.79
N LEU A 188 7.28 -5.70 8.59
CA LEU A 188 6.51 -5.59 7.35
C LEU A 188 7.42 -5.30 6.13
N TRP A 189 8.50 -4.53 6.33
CA TRP A 189 9.52 -4.28 5.31
C TRP A 189 10.21 -5.57 4.88
N LYS A 190 10.62 -6.40 5.84
CA LYS A 190 11.22 -7.71 5.58
C LYS A 190 10.25 -8.63 4.85
N PHE A 191 9.00 -8.71 5.36
CA PHE A 191 7.95 -9.50 4.72
C PHE A 191 7.77 -9.14 3.24
N VAL A 192 7.67 -7.84 2.90
CA VAL A 192 7.51 -7.40 1.50
C VAL A 192 8.75 -7.71 0.67
N ALA A 193 9.95 -7.56 1.24
CA ALA A 193 11.19 -7.87 0.54
C ALA A 193 11.35 -9.37 0.22
N GLU A 194 10.81 -10.24 1.06
CA GLU A 194 10.90 -11.70 0.93
C GLU A 194 9.75 -12.30 0.11
N ASN A 195 8.53 -11.75 0.24
CA ASN A 195 7.30 -12.34 -0.31
C ASN A 195 6.61 -11.47 -1.37
N GLY A 196 7.23 -10.39 -1.79
CA GLY A 196 6.66 -9.45 -2.74
C GLY A 196 7.74 -8.69 -3.49
N LEU A 197 7.54 -7.38 -3.63
CA LEU A 197 8.47 -6.50 -4.32
C LEU A 197 8.64 -5.19 -3.56
N LEU A 198 9.86 -4.89 -3.14
CA LEU A 198 10.25 -3.64 -2.51
C LEU A 198 11.08 -2.82 -3.52
N VAL A 199 10.66 -1.59 -3.83
CA VAL A 199 11.24 -0.74 -4.88
C VAL A 199 11.61 0.63 -4.35
N SER A 200 12.76 1.14 -4.81
CA SER A 200 13.18 2.52 -4.60
C SER A 200 13.90 3.08 -5.83
N GLU A 201 13.78 4.38 -6.05
CA GLU A 201 14.63 5.14 -6.97
C GLU A 201 15.91 5.63 -6.30
N SER A 202 15.93 5.61 -4.97
CA SER A 202 17.03 6.16 -4.16
C SER A 202 18.18 5.16 -4.01
N PRO A 203 19.43 5.56 -4.24
CA PRO A 203 20.59 4.70 -4.03
C PRO A 203 20.71 4.21 -2.58
N PRO A 204 21.38 3.06 -2.33
CA PRO A 204 21.68 2.57 -0.99
C PRO A 204 22.36 3.62 -0.11
N GLY A 205 21.92 3.71 1.16
CA GLY A 205 22.36 4.69 2.13
C GLY A 205 21.59 6.02 2.10
N THR A 206 20.60 6.16 1.20
CA THR A 206 19.80 7.39 1.13
C THR A 206 18.81 7.44 2.29
N MET A 207 18.89 8.51 3.08
CA MET A 207 17.99 8.76 4.20
C MET A 207 16.60 9.26 3.73
N PRO A 208 15.54 8.96 4.48
CA PRO A 208 14.18 9.42 4.17
C PRO A 208 14.05 10.92 4.52
N GLU A 209 14.03 11.77 3.51
CA GLU A 209 13.84 13.22 3.63
C GLU A 209 12.44 13.61 3.14
N ALA A 210 11.87 14.68 3.70
CA ALA A 210 10.48 15.09 3.45
C ALA A 210 10.15 15.28 1.96
N PHE A 211 11.07 15.84 1.19
CA PHE A 211 10.89 16.07 -0.26
C PHE A 211 10.89 14.79 -1.10
N ARG A 212 11.43 13.67 -0.59
CA ARG A 212 11.50 12.41 -1.32
C ARG A 212 10.17 11.67 -1.38
N PHE A 213 9.28 11.90 -0.40
CA PHE A 213 7.97 11.24 -0.39
C PHE A 213 7.08 11.65 -1.57
N PRO A 214 6.93 12.94 -1.91
CA PRO A 214 6.24 13.35 -3.13
C PRO A 214 6.88 12.78 -4.40
N LEU A 215 8.21 12.76 -4.48
CA LEU A 215 8.93 12.22 -5.63
C LEU A 215 8.66 10.70 -5.82
N ARG A 216 8.61 9.95 -4.72
CA ARG A 216 8.29 8.53 -4.74
C ARG A 216 6.85 8.26 -5.19
N ASN A 217 5.88 9.11 -4.79
CA ASN A 217 4.45 8.89 -5.03
C ASN A 217 4.12 8.78 -6.53
N ARG A 218 4.88 9.44 -7.41
CA ARG A 218 4.71 9.31 -8.86
C ARG A 218 4.94 7.87 -9.36
N ILE A 219 5.91 7.16 -8.75
CA ILE A 219 6.21 5.76 -9.11
C ILE A 219 5.10 4.84 -8.60
N LEU A 220 4.60 5.10 -7.39
CA LEU A 220 3.46 4.38 -6.84
C LEU A 220 2.24 4.52 -7.76
N ALA A 221 1.91 5.75 -8.16
CA ALA A 221 0.83 6.00 -9.11
C ALA A 221 1.09 5.26 -10.43
N ALA A 222 2.26 5.42 -11.06
CA ALA A 222 2.60 4.81 -12.34
C ALA A 222 2.51 3.27 -12.33
N LEU A 223 2.71 2.63 -11.19
CA LEU A 223 2.61 1.18 -11.04
C LEU A 223 1.19 0.71 -10.67
N SER A 224 0.24 1.60 -10.46
CA SER A 224 -1.15 1.29 -10.10
C SER A 224 -2.05 1.35 -11.34
N GLU A 225 -2.98 0.41 -11.50
CA GLU A 225 -4.04 0.47 -12.51
C GLU A 225 -5.28 1.21 -12.00
N VAL A 226 -5.53 1.08 -10.69
CA VAL A 226 -6.55 1.82 -9.95
C VAL A 226 -5.91 2.32 -8.67
N LEU A 227 -6.21 3.55 -8.25
CA LEU A 227 -5.76 4.11 -6.99
C LEU A 227 -6.96 4.28 -6.04
N VAL A 228 -6.93 3.61 -4.90
CA VAL A 228 -7.95 3.72 -3.84
C VAL A 228 -7.42 4.56 -2.69
N VAL A 229 -8.18 5.59 -2.30
CA VAL A 229 -7.90 6.43 -1.14
C VAL A 229 -8.84 6.06 0.00
N ILE A 230 -8.28 5.50 1.09
CA ILE A 230 -9.09 4.99 2.22
C ILE A 230 -9.48 6.14 3.18
N GLU A 231 -8.52 6.92 3.61
CA GLU A 231 -8.71 8.11 4.44
C GLU A 231 -7.70 9.18 4.04
N SER A 232 -8.15 10.42 3.94
CA SER A 232 -7.27 11.56 3.69
C SER A 232 -7.85 12.86 4.25
N HIS A 233 -7.00 13.69 4.80
CA HIS A 233 -7.33 15.09 5.00
C HIS A 233 -7.40 15.80 3.63
N ALA A 234 -8.15 16.90 3.53
CA ALA A 234 -8.31 17.65 2.27
C ALA A 234 -6.97 18.12 1.65
N LYS A 235 -5.95 18.37 2.48
CA LYS A 235 -4.58 18.71 2.07
C LYS A 235 -3.58 17.66 2.54
N GLY A 236 -3.97 16.38 2.55
CA GLY A 236 -3.13 15.27 2.99
C GLY A 236 -2.06 14.89 1.96
N GLY A 237 -0.97 14.25 2.41
CA GLY A 237 0.10 13.79 1.51
C GLY A 237 -0.35 12.74 0.48
N SER A 238 -1.43 12.00 0.76
CA SER A 238 -2.06 11.07 -0.20
C SER A 238 -2.71 11.80 -1.38
N MET A 239 -3.14 13.05 -1.22
CA MET A 239 -3.68 13.85 -2.32
C MET A 239 -2.62 14.15 -3.40
N ILE A 240 -1.34 14.18 -3.05
CA ILE A 240 -0.24 14.29 -4.02
C ILE A 240 -0.19 13.02 -4.90
N THR A 241 -0.44 11.84 -4.32
CA THR A 241 -0.52 10.60 -5.09
C THR A 241 -1.75 10.60 -6.01
N VAL A 242 -2.86 11.16 -5.56
CA VAL A 242 -4.07 11.36 -6.39
C VAL A 242 -3.75 12.25 -7.60
N GLU A 243 -3.09 13.38 -7.40
CA GLU A 243 -2.67 14.26 -8.50
C GLU A 243 -1.75 13.53 -9.50
N GLU A 244 -0.81 12.71 -9.00
CA GLU A 244 0.08 11.91 -9.86
C GLU A 244 -0.67 10.82 -10.63
N ALA A 245 -1.71 10.20 -10.03
CA ALA A 245 -2.58 9.23 -10.69
C ALA A 245 -3.44 9.91 -11.78
N GLN A 246 -4.05 11.05 -11.47
CA GLN A 246 -4.88 11.81 -12.43
C GLN A 246 -4.06 12.30 -13.63
N ARG A 247 -2.80 12.71 -13.45
CA ARG A 247 -1.89 13.08 -14.56
C ARG A 247 -1.57 11.93 -15.50
N ARG A 248 -1.83 10.69 -15.09
CA ARG A 248 -1.57 9.43 -15.83
C ARG A 248 -2.84 8.76 -16.29
N ASP A 249 -3.98 9.44 -16.18
CA ASP A 249 -5.31 8.91 -16.48
C ASP A 249 -5.65 7.62 -15.71
N ILE A 250 -5.04 7.45 -14.51
CA ILE A 250 -5.30 6.31 -13.63
C ILE A 250 -6.59 6.57 -12.87
N THR A 251 -7.49 5.60 -12.88
CA THR A 251 -8.76 5.67 -12.16
C THR A 251 -8.52 5.85 -10.66
N VAL A 252 -9.09 6.91 -10.09
CA VAL A 252 -9.06 7.18 -8.65
C VAL A 252 -10.42 6.87 -8.05
N MET A 253 -10.41 6.08 -6.98
CA MET A 253 -11.58 5.73 -6.19
C MET A 253 -11.38 6.16 -4.74
N ALA A 254 -12.47 6.39 -4.01
CA ALA A 254 -12.38 6.88 -2.64
C ALA A 254 -13.38 6.18 -1.71
N VAL A 255 -12.94 5.86 -0.50
CA VAL A 255 -13.81 5.30 0.53
C VAL A 255 -14.63 6.42 1.15
N PRO A 256 -15.98 6.31 1.18
CA PRO A 256 -16.84 7.27 1.84
C PRO A 256 -16.59 7.32 3.35
N GLY A 257 -16.73 8.49 3.94
CA GLY A 257 -16.60 8.62 5.37
C GLY A 257 -17.50 9.71 5.94
N SER A 258 -17.55 9.82 7.27
CA SER A 258 -18.38 10.83 7.93
C SER A 258 -18.02 12.25 7.46
N PRO A 259 -18.99 13.07 7.06
CA PRO A 259 -18.74 14.46 6.66
C PRO A 259 -18.12 15.33 7.76
N ARG A 260 -18.26 14.91 9.02
CA ARG A 260 -17.70 15.62 10.18
C ARG A 260 -16.28 15.14 10.54
N ALA A 261 -15.83 14.03 9.99
CA ALA A 261 -14.49 13.49 10.25
C ALA A 261 -13.44 14.16 9.37
N LEU A 262 -12.43 14.78 9.99
CA LEU A 262 -11.32 15.40 9.25
C LEU A 262 -10.52 14.37 8.44
N SER A 263 -10.45 13.12 8.91
CA SER A 263 -9.80 12.01 8.22
C SER A 263 -10.48 11.64 6.89
N SER A 264 -11.76 11.97 6.72
CA SER A 264 -12.54 11.70 5.51
C SER A 264 -12.74 12.93 4.62
N ALA A 265 -12.22 14.09 5.02
CA ALA A 265 -12.45 15.33 4.28
C ALA A 265 -11.90 15.28 2.85
N GLY A 266 -10.74 14.63 2.65
CA GLY A 266 -10.13 14.46 1.33
C GLY A 266 -10.86 13.44 0.47
N THR A 267 -11.24 12.28 1.04
CA THR A 267 -11.98 11.25 0.30
C THR A 267 -13.38 11.74 -0.10
N ASN A 268 -14.09 12.41 0.80
CA ASN A 268 -15.39 13.01 0.48
C ASN A 268 -15.29 14.12 -0.58
N LEU A 269 -14.18 14.89 -0.61
CA LEU A 269 -13.92 15.85 -1.69
C LEU A 269 -13.73 15.14 -3.04
N LEU A 270 -12.99 14.03 -3.09
CA LEU A 270 -12.83 13.21 -4.29
C LEU A 270 -14.17 12.67 -4.81
N LEU A 271 -15.03 12.19 -3.92
CA LEU A 271 -16.38 11.74 -4.27
C LEU A 271 -17.22 12.87 -4.85
N GLN A 272 -17.15 14.09 -4.28
CA GLN A 272 -17.82 15.29 -4.83
C GLN A 272 -17.30 15.66 -6.21
N GLN A 273 -16.04 15.38 -6.52
CA GLN A 273 -15.40 15.60 -7.81
C GLN A 273 -15.71 14.48 -8.84
N GLY A 274 -16.51 13.49 -8.46
CA GLY A 274 -16.94 12.40 -9.34
C GLY A 274 -16.10 11.13 -9.30
N CYS A 275 -15.16 10.99 -8.35
CA CYS A 275 -14.49 9.71 -8.13
C CYS A 275 -15.50 8.66 -7.67
N ALA A 276 -15.36 7.44 -8.17
CA ALA A 276 -16.23 6.34 -7.77
C ALA A 276 -16.02 5.97 -6.28
N PRO A 277 -17.11 5.67 -5.54
CA PRO A 277 -17.00 5.19 -4.16
C PRO A 277 -16.47 3.75 -4.11
N VAL A 278 -15.79 3.43 -3.02
CA VAL A 278 -15.39 2.05 -2.67
C VAL A 278 -16.05 1.67 -1.36
N VAL A 279 -16.87 0.63 -1.41
CA VAL A 279 -17.50 0.02 -0.23
C VAL A 279 -16.83 -1.31 0.08
N ASP A 280 -16.49 -2.07 -0.96
CA ASP A 280 -15.82 -3.37 -0.87
C ASP A 280 -14.85 -3.63 -2.06
N ALA A 281 -14.23 -4.81 -2.08
CA ALA A 281 -13.30 -5.21 -3.14
C ALA A 281 -14.00 -5.37 -4.50
N THR A 282 -15.30 -5.64 -4.53
CA THR A 282 -16.06 -5.80 -5.79
C THR A 282 -16.07 -4.52 -6.60
N ASP A 283 -16.21 -3.35 -5.95
CA ASP A 283 -16.17 -2.06 -6.64
C ASP A 283 -14.83 -1.85 -7.37
N VAL A 284 -13.73 -2.23 -6.71
CA VAL A 284 -12.39 -2.12 -7.27
C VAL A 284 -12.17 -3.13 -8.39
N MET A 285 -12.67 -4.36 -8.25
CA MET A 285 -12.60 -5.40 -9.28
C MET A 285 -13.35 -4.99 -10.54
N VAL A 286 -14.52 -4.35 -10.40
CA VAL A 286 -15.26 -3.77 -11.53
C VAL A 286 -14.44 -2.68 -12.22
N ALA A 287 -13.81 -1.79 -11.46
CA ALA A 287 -12.95 -0.73 -12.01
C ALA A 287 -11.72 -1.28 -12.73
N LEU A 288 -11.20 -2.44 -12.31
CA LEU A 288 -10.13 -3.17 -13.01
C LEU A 288 -10.62 -3.87 -14.30
N GLY A 289 -11.92 -3.90 -14.58
CA GLY A 289 -12.49 -4.67 -15.70
C GLY A 289 -12.40 -6.18 -15.47
N LEU A 290 -12.25 -6.62 -14.23
CA LEU A 290 -12.32 -8.02 -13.84
C LEU A 290 -13.79 -8.34 -13.57
N ASP A 291 -14.42 -9.09 -14.49
CA ASP A 291 -15.82 -9.47 -14.38
C ASP A 291 -15.99 -10.45 -13.21
N ASN A 292 -16.40 -9.92 -12.07
CA ASN A 292 -16.75 -10.72 -10.90
C ASN A 292 -18.28 -10.87 -10.87
N ARG A 293 -18.75 -12.01 -11.33
CA ARG A 293 -20.03 -12.52 -10.84
C ARG A 293 -19.92 -12.56 -9.33
N ARG A 294 -20.79 -11.81 -8.63
CA ARG A 294 -20.88 -11.77 -7.18
C ARG A 294 -21.02 -13.19 -6.61
N ASN A 295 -19.95 -13.92 -6.51
CA ASN A 295 -19.85 -15.02 -5.58
C ASN A 295 -19.78 -14.34 -4.22
N HIS A 296 -20.81 -14.53 -3.40
CA HIS A 296 -20.81 -14.06 -2.03
C HIS A 296 -19.51 -14.52 -1.38
N PRO A 297 -18.55 -13.64 -1.10
CA PRO A 297 -17.41 -14.05 -0.31
C PRO A 297 -17.95 -14.39 1.07
N GLN A 298 -17.54 -15.50 1.62
CA GLN A 298 -17.65 -15.66 3.06
C GLN A 298 -16.82 -14.54 3.67
N VAL A 299 -17.49 -13.52 4.20
CA VAL A 299 -16.85 -12.36 4.82
C VAL A 299 -15.96 -12.89 5.94
N PHE A 300 -14.65 -12.85 5.73
CA PHE A 300 -13.70 -13.19 6.78
C PHE A 300 -13.70 -12.02 7.78
N ASP A 301 -14.41 -12.23 8.86
CA ASP A 301 -14.39 -11.31 9.98
C ASP A 301 -13.25 -11.71 10.91
N SER A 302 -12.15 -10.93 10.89
CA SER A 302 -10.99 -11.17 11.75
C SER A 302 -11.26 -10.80 13.22
N ARG A 303 -12.41 -10.22 13.51
CA ARG A 303 -12.84 -9.87 14.87
C ARG A 303 -13.14 -11.15 15.65
N ARG A 304 -12.80 -11.14 16.92
CA ARG A 304 -13.19 -12.23 17.83
C ARG A 304 -14.70 -12.38 17.83
N THR A 305 -15.22 -13.60 17.60
CA THR A 305 -16.66 -13.87 17.62
C THR A 305 -17.25 -13.40 18.96
N PRO A 306 -18.25 -12.52 18.97
CA PRO A 306 -18.89 -12.05 20.20
C PRO A 306 -19.50 -13.20 20.98
N SER A 307 -19.54 -13.06 22.31
CA SER A 307 -20.26 -14.02 23.15
C SER A 307 -21.76 -14.03 22.79
N ALA A 308 -22.47 -15.08 23.17
CA ALA A 308 -23.92 -15.17 22.91
C ALA A 308 -24.71 -13.96 23.47
N GLN A 309 -24.29 -13.45 24.64
CA GLN A 309 -24.87 -12.25 25.24
C GLN A 309 -24.56 -10.99 24.47
N ASP A 310 -23.31 -10.86 23.98
CA ASP A 310 -22.90 -9.71 23.16
C ASP A 310 -23.56 -9.74 21.77
N GLN A 311 -23.82 -10.93 21.19
CA GLN A 311 -24.61 -11.10 19.96
C GLN A 311 -26.07 -10.66 20.12
N GLU A 312 -26.68 -10.99 21.25
CA GLU A 312 -28.02 -10.54 21.58
C GLU A 312 -28.07 -9.01 21.67
N LEU A 313 -27.11 -8.39 22.34
CA LEU A 313 -26.99 -6.94 22.43
C LEU A 313 -26.84 -6.28 21.04
N ILE A 314 -25.96 -6.82 20.16
CA ILE A 314 -25.81 -6.38 18.78
C ILE A 314 -27.14 -6.47 18.02
N SER A 315 -27.90 -7.54 18.21
CA SER A 315 -29.19 -7.72 17.51
C SER A 315 -30.22 -6.61 17.80
N HIS A 316 -30.16 -6.04 19.01
CA HIS A 316 -31.04 -4.91 19.41
C HIS A 316 -30.57 -3.56 18.85
N MET A 317 -29.41 -3.51 18.23
CA MET A 317 -28.80 -2.32 17.61
C MET A 317 -28.85 -2.36 16.08
N GLN A 318 -29.32 -3.46 15.47
CA GLN A 318 -29.32 -3.60 14.03
C GLN A 318 -30.27 -2.60 13.34
N GLY A 319 -29.73 -1.86 12.39
CA GLY A 319 -30.48 -0.96 11.52
C GLY A 319 -30.54 0.50 11.95
N GLU A 320 -30.15 0.84 13.18
CA GLU A 320 -30.16 2.24 13.64
C GLU A 320 -29.11 2.50 14.73
N ALA A 321 -28.67 3.75 14.85
CA ALA A 321 -27.88 4.19 15.98
C ALA A 321 -28.78 4.26 17.24
N VAL A 322 -28.28 3.76 18.37
CA VAL A 322 -29.01 3.71 19.62
C VAL A 322 -28.24 4.33 20.78
N THR A 323 -28.94 4.95 21.74
CA THR A 323 -28.31 5.40 22.98
C THR A 323 -28.26 4.27 24.01
N LEU A 324 -27.40 4.43 25.04
CA LEU A 324 -27.35 3.47 26.15
C LEU A 324 -28.71 3.30 26.82
N ASP A 325 -29.43 4.40 27.03
CA ASP A 325 -30.77 4.34 27.66
C ASP A 325 -31.79 3.56 26.81
N GLN A 326 -31.74 3.73 25.48
CA GLN A 326 -32.59 2.96 24.57
C GLN A 326 -32.24 1.47 24.59
N LEU A 327 -30.95 1.11 24.69
CA LEU A 327 -30.56 -0.29 24.84
C LEU A 327 -31.05 -0.90 26.14
N LEU A 328 -30.91 -0.19 27.25
CA LEU A 328 -31.43 -0.65 28.54
C LEU A 328 -32.93 -0.92 28.50
N MET A 329 -33.72 -0.06 27.81
CA MET A 329 -35.13 -0.26 27.61
C MET A 329 -35.47 -1.47 26.73
N ARG A 330 -34.62 -1.78 25.73
CA ARG A 330 -34.86 -2.89 24.80
C ARG A 330 -34.41 -4.25 25.36
N THR A 331 -33.36 -4.27 26.18
CA THR A 331 -32.74 -5.52 26.63
C THR A 331 -33.13 -5.90 28.07
N SER A 332 -33.70 -4.99 28.86
CA SER A 332 -33.98 -5.17 30.29
C SER A 332 -32.73 -5.62 31.10
N THR A 333 -31.53 -5.29 30.63
CA THR A 333 -30.28 -5.65 31.27
C THR A 333 -29.81 -4.55 32.23
N ASP A 334 -28.91 -4.91 33.15
CA ASP A 334 -28.29 -3.95 34.08
C ASP A 334 -27.35 -2.96 33.36
N LEU A 335 -27.37 -1.70 33.83
CA LEU A 335 -26.57 -0.60 33.29
C LEU A 335 -25.08 -0.95 33.21
N VAL A 336 -24.53 -1.54 34.27
CA VAL A 336 -23.10 -1.84 34.36
C VAL A 336 -22.74 -2.95 33.36
N GLN A 337 -23.58 -3.98 33.28
CA GLN A 337 -23.36 -5.10 32.33
C GLN A 337 -23.43 -4.62 30.87
N THR A 338 -24.42 -3.79 30.54
CA THR A 338 -24.56 -3.24 29.18
C THR A 338 -23.38 -2.33 28.81
N ALA A 339 -22.95 -1.46 29.72
CA ALA A 339 -21.82 -0.58 29.48
C ALA A 339 -20.50 -1.36 29.29
N LEU A 340 -20.26 -2.40 30.09
CA LEU A 340 -19.09 -3.27 29.94
C LEU A 340 -19.14 -4.08 28.62
N ALA A 341 -20.33 -4.57 28.22
CA ALA A 341 -20.49 -5.27 26.96
C ALA A 341 -20.22 -4.34 25.76
N LEU A 342 -20.74 -3.12 25.78
CA LEU A 342 -20.46 -2.10 24.75
C LEU A 342 -18.98 -1.75 24.68
N GLY A 343 -18.29 -1.59 25.80
CA GLY A 343 -16.86 -1.32 25.85
C GLY A 343 -16.03 -2.49 25.27
N ARG A 344 -16.40 -3.74 25.54
CA ARG A 344 -15.77 -4.93 24.90
C ARG A 344 -16.02 -4.92 23.40
N LEU A 345 -17.26 -4.76 22.98
CA LEU A 345 -17.65 -4.74 21.57
C LEU A 345 -16.97 -3.60 20.79
N GLU A 346 -16.80 -2.44 21.42
CA GLU A 346 -16.06 -1.32 20.83
C GLU A 346 -14.56 -1.64 20.69
N SER A 347 -13.94 -2.22 21.73
CA SER A 347 -12.52 -2.63 21.68
C SER A 347 -12.25 -3.72 20.65
N GLU A 348 -13.22 -4.59 20.40
CA GLU A 348 -13.18 -5.65 19.39
C GLU A 348 -13.64 -5.17 18.00
N GLY A 349 -14.10 -3.92 17.86
CA GLY A 349 -14.48 -3.30 16.59
C GLY A 349 -15.88 -3.71 16.08
N TRP A 350 -16.76 -4.21 16.94
CA TRP A 350 -18.14 -4.57 16.59
C TRP A 350 -19.11 -3.39 16.61
N VAL A 351 -18.84 -2.43 17.47
CA VAL A 351 -19.65 -1.20 17.60
C VAL A 351 -18.73 0.02 17.68
N VAL A 352 -19.29 1.19 17.42
CA VAL A 352 -18.62 2.48 17.59
C VAL A 352 -19.51 3.43 18.37
N ASN A 353 -18.89 4.21 19.25
CA ASN A 353 -19.57 5.28 19.97
C ASN A 353 -19.32 6.63 19.28
N ASN A 354 -20.40 7.25 18.80
CA ASN A 354 -20.39 8.57 18.22
C ASN A 354 -21.18 9.54 19.12
N ALA A 355 -20.48 10.18 20.06
CA ALA A 355 -21.08 11.16 20.98
C ALA A 355 -22.30 10.65 21.77
N GLY A 356 -22.22 9.42 22.28
CA GLY A 356 -23.27 8.77 23.06
C GLY A 356 -24.26 7.94 22.25
N TRP A 357 -24.11 7.92 20.92
CA TRP A 357 -24.84 7.05 20.03
C TRP A 357 -23.98 5.85 19.64
N TRP A 358 -24.50 4.66 19.81
CA TRP A 358 -23.84 3.40 19.49
C TRP A 358 -24.36 2.87 18.17
N GLU A 359 -23.45 2.55 17.27
CA GLU A 359 -23.73 1.99 15.94
C GLU A 359 -23.01 0.67 15.78
N VAL A 360 -23.67 -0.32 15.19
CA VAL A 360 -23.04 -1.59 14.81
C VAL A 360 -22.18 -1.35 13.57
N LEU A 361 -20.92 -1.66 13.67
CA LEU A 361 -20.04 -1.77 12.51
C LEU A 361 -20.39 -3.09 11.82
N GLY A 362 -21.16 -3.02 10.74
CA GLY A 362 -21.68 -4.18 10.04
C GLY A 362 -20.58 -5.21 9.71
N ARG A 363 -20.96 -6.47 9.57
CA ARG A 363 -20.19 -7.40 8.74
C ARG A 363 -20.14 -6.73 7.39
N GLY A 364 -18.93 -6.47 6.87
CA GLY A 364 -18.81 -5.97 5.51
C GLY A 364 -19.73 -6.81 4.62
N CYS A 365 -20.73 -6.18 4.02
CA CYS A 365 -21.64 -6.83 3.09
C CYS A 365 -20.90 -7.21 1.82
#